data_1d926c27f894d68b91615ea6d70caad8
#
_entry.id   1d926c27f894d68b91615ea6d70caad8
#
_cell.length_a   1.000
_cell.length_b   1.000
_cell.length_c   1.000
_cell.angle_alpha   90.00
_cell.angle_beta   90.00
_cell.angle_gamma   90.00
#
_symmetry.space_group_name_H-M   'P 1'
#
loop_
_entity.id
_entity.type
_entity.pdbx_description
1 polymer ?
#
loop_
_entity_poly.entity_id
_entity_poly.type
_entity_poly.pdbx_seq_one_letter_code
_entity_poly.pdbx_strand_id
1 'polypeptide(L)' 'MSQAVIVYSTSGCSDCNQVKQLLTEQGIPFEVRDVMTSTVYQEEVEKLGFMGVPVTVSGEYAVKGFNLPELKELIAAAK' A
#
# COMPACT_ATOMS: atom_id res chain seq x y z
N MET A 1 -1.13 -7.14 -18.42
CA MET A 1 0.07 -6.79 -17.65
C MET A 1 -0.31 -6.43 -16.23
N SER A 2 0.40 -6.99 -15.26
CA SER A 2 0.18 -6.63 -13.87
C SER A 2 0.77 -5.25 -13.58
N GLN A 3 0.07 -4.46 -12.80
CA GLN A 3 0.54 -3.16 -12.37
C GLN A 3 1.39 -3.30 -11.11
N ALA A 4 2.37 -2.43 -10.96
CA ALA A 4 3.20 -2.43 -9.76
C ALA A 4 2.38 -2.00 -8.55
N VAL A 5 2.55 -2.72 -7.44
CA VAL A 5 1.88 -2.39 -6.19
C VAL A 5 2.90 -1.76 -5.25
N ILE A 6 2.53 -0.63 -4.67
CA ILE A 6 3.39 0.10 -3.74
C ILE A 6 2.67 0.19 -2.40
N VAL A 7 3.38 -0.15 -1.32
CA VAL A 7 2.85 -0.05 0.04
C VAL A 7 3.65 1.00 0.80
N TYR A 8 3.01 2.12 1.12
CA TYR A 8 3.60 3.13 1.99
C TYR A 8 3.37 2.70 3.43
N SER A 9 4.44 2.57 4.19
CA SER A 9 4.37 2.03 5.55
C SER A 9 5.30 2.77 6.49
N THR A 10 5.29 2.36 7.76
CA THR A 10 6.21 2.87 8.78
C THR A 10 6.52 1.75 9.76
N SER A 11 7.56 1.95 10.57
CA SER A 11 7.94 0.99 11.60
C SER A 11 6.86 0.91 12.68
N GLY A 12 6.61 -0.30 13.18
CA GLY A 12 5.66 -0.50 14.26
C GLY A 12 4.19 -0.40 13.87
N CYS A 13 3.90 -0.43 12.59
CA CYS A 13 2.53 -0.36 12.08
C CYS A 13 1.99 -1.78 11.86
N SER A 14 1.08 -2.23 12.71
CA SER A 14 0.53 -3.58 12.59
C SER A 14 -0.34 -3.71 11.34
N ASP A 15 -1.10 -2.67 10.99
CA ASP A 15 -1.92 -2.69 9.77
C ASP A 15 -1.05 -2.77 8.53
N CYS A 16 0.10 -2.09 8.51
CA CYS A 16 1.05 -2.19 7.43
C CYS A 16 1.52 -3.63 7.24
N ASN A 17 1.81 -4.31 8.35
CA ASN A 17 2.25 -5.69 8.31
C ASN A 17 1.14 -6.61 7.78
N GLN A 18 -0.11 -6.34 8.14
CA GLN A 18 -1.25 -7.12 7.64
C GLN A 18 -1.43 -6.95 6.14
N VAL A 19 -1.26 -5.73 5.62
CA VAL A 19 -1.33 -5.48 4.18
C VAL A 19 -0.23 -6.24 3.46
N LYS A 20 1.00 -6.15 3.96
CA LYS A 20 2.14 -6.86 3.34
C LYS A 20 1.91 -8.36 3.35
N GLN A 21 1.39 -8.89 4.45
CA GLN A 21 1.11 -10.32 4.56
C GLN A 21 0.04 -10.74 3.55
N LEU A 22 -1.02 -9.97 3.43
CA LEU A 22 -2.09 -10.26 2.47
C LEU A 22 -1.55 -10.31 1.04
N LEU A 23 -0.76 -9.31 0.65
CA LEU A 23 -0.19 -9.26 -0.70
C LEU A 23 0.74 -10.46 -0.95
N THR A 24 1.53 -10.83 0.05
CA THR A 24 2.43 -11.97 -0.05
C THR A 24 1.64 -13.26 -0.22
N GLU A 25 0.56 -13.44 0.54
CA GLU A 25 -0.28 -14.63 0.44
C GLU A 25 -0.97 -14.74 -0.91
N GLN A 26 -1.30 -13.61 -1.50
CA GLN A 26 -1.94 -13.58 -2.82
C GLN A 26 -0.94 -13.67 -3.98
N GLY A 27 0.35 -13.75 -3.67
CA GLY A 27 1.39 -13.84 -4.69
C GLY A 27 1.58 -12.56 -5.48
N ILE A 28 1.27 -11.42 -4.88
CA ILE A 28 1.38 -10.11 -5.52
C ILE A 28 2.72 -9.49 -5.14
N PRO A 29 3.63 -9.25 -6.08
CA PRO A 29 4.86 -8.52 -5.77
C PRO A 29 4.54 -7.06 -5.48
N PHE A 30 5.22 -6.49 -4.50
CA PHE A 30 5.00 -5.10 -4.12
C PHE A 30 6.31 -4.46 -3.66
N GLU A 31 6.34 -3.13 -3.74
CA GLU A 31 7.45 -2.32 -3.26
C GLU A 31 7.01 -1.67 -1.94
N VAL A 32 7.88 -1.70 -0.94
CA VAL A 32 7.63 -1.05 0.34
C VAL A 32 8.35 0.29 0.36
N ARG A 33 7.62 1.36 0.65
CA ARG A 33 8.17 2.70 0.80
C ARG A 33 7.92 3.18 2.22
N ASP A 34 9.01 3.32 2.98
CA ASP A 34 8.92 3.71 4.38
C ASP A 34 8.90 5.24 4.49
N VAL A 35 7.76 5.78 4.92
CA VAL A 35 7.58 7.23 5.02
C VAL A 35 8.39 7.85 6.15
N MET A 36 8.87 7.03 7.09
CA MET A 36 9.72 7.52 8.18
C MET A 36 11.17 7.73 7.75
N THR A 37 11.59 7.07 6.67
CA THR A 37 12.97 7.19 6.18
C THR A 37 13.10 8.18 5.03
N SER A 38 11.98 8.65 4.47
CA SER A 38 12.02 9.57 3.34
C SER A 38 10.82 10.51 3.37
N THR A 39 11.11 11.82 3.42
CA THR A 39 10.06 12.83 3.35
C THR A 39 9.39 12.84 1.98
N VAL A 40 10.08 12.41 0.94
CA VAL A 40 9.51 12.32 -0.40
C VAL A 40 8.33 11.33 -0.40
N TYR A 41 8.50 10.18 0.25
CA TYR A 41 7.44 9.19 0.34
C TYR A 41 6.24 9.72 1.12
N GLN A 42 6.50 10.45 2.20
CA GLN A 42 5.42 11.07 2.96
C GLN A 42 4.66 12.09 2.13
N GLU A 43 5.38 12.90 1.36
CA GLU A 43 4.75 13.86 0.46
C GLU A 43 3.88 13.16 -0.59
N GLU A 44 4.32 12.00 -1.09
CA GLU A 44 3.53 11.23 -2.04
C GLU A 44 2.21 10.79 -1.43
N VAL A 45 2.23 10.34 -0.19
CA VAL A 45 1.01 9.95 0.54
C VAL A 45 0.08 11.15 0.70
N GLU A 46 0.63 12.31 1.05
CA GLU A 46 -0.15 13.53 1.23
C GLU A 46 -0.79 13.98 -0.08
N LYS A 47 -0.07 13.85 -1.19
CA LYS A 47 -0.60 14.20 -2.52
C LYS A 47 -1.77 13.32 -2.91
N LEU A 48 -1.80 12.10 -2.43
CA LEU A 48 -2.92 11.19 -2.66
C LEU A 48 -4.14 11.53 -1.81
N GLY A 49 -3.99 12.46 -0.87
CA GLY A 49 -5.07 12.87 0.00
C GLY A 49 -5.16 12.06 1.29
N PHE A 50 -4.14 11.32 1.63
CA PHE A 50 -4.12 10.52 2.84
C PHE A 50 -3.19 11.14 3.89
N MET A 51 -3.50 10.92 5.14
CA MET A 51 -2.74 11.49 6.25
C MET A 51 -2.08 10.44 7.13
N GLY A 52 -1.95 9.22 6.67
CA GLY A 52 -1.35 8.17 7.48
C GLY A 52 -1.07 6.94 6.66
N VAL A 53 -0.53 5.94 7.30
CA VAL A 53 -0.18 4.66 6.69
C VAL A 53 -0.94 3.53 7.37
N PRO A 54 -1.09 2.37 6.73
CA PRO A 54 -0.58 2.02 5.40
C PRO A 54 -1.40 2.63 4.28
N VAL A 55 -0.74 2.90 3.16
CA VAL A 55 -1.44 3.27 1.92
C VAL A 55 -0.92 2.34 0.83
N THR A 56 -1.83 1.63 0.19
CA THR A 56 -1.49 0.69 -0.88
C THR A 56 -1.96 1.27 -2.20
N VAL A 57 -1.05 1.35 -3.16
CA VAL A 57 -1.33 1.98 -4.45
C VAL A 57 -1.02 0.99 -5.57
N SER A 58 -1.92 0.89 -6.55
CA SER A 58 -1.69 0.14 -7.77
C SER A 58 -2.45 0.82 -8.90
N GLY A 59 -1.72 1.40 -9.84
CA GLY A 59 -2.33 2.14 -10.93
C GLY A 59 -3.21 3.27 -10.42
N GLU A 60 -4.52 3.17 -10.69
CA GLU A 60 -5.48 4.18 -10.25
C GLU A 60 -6.08 3.87 -8.88
N TYR A 61 -5.79 2.71 -8.34
CA TYR A 61 -6.33 2.29 -7.05
C TYR A 61 -5.43 2.76 -5.92
N ALA A 62 -6.04 3.30 -4.87
CA ALA A 62 -5.34 3.69 -3.65
C ALA A 62 -6.21 3.32 -2.46
N VAL A 63 -5.66 2.53 -1.55
CA VAL A 63 -6.40 2.02 -0.39
C VAL A 63 -5.66 2.45 0.86
N LYS A 64 -6.36 3.12 1.77
CA LYS A 64 -5.81 3.52 3.05
C LYS A 64 -6.17 2.50 4.12
N GLY A 65 -5.19 2.13 4.93
CA GLY A 65 -5.38 1.22 6.04
C GLY A 65 -5.56 -0.21 5.58
N PHE A 66 -5.90 -1.07 6.53
CA PHE A 66 -6.20 -2.46 6.21
C PHE A 66 -7.70 -2.60 5.95
N ASN A 67 -8.10 -2.20 4.76
CA ASN A 67 -9.50 -2.29 4.32
C ASN A 67 -9.62 -3.48 3.38
N LEU A 68 -10.05 -4.61 3.90
CA LEU A 68 -10.05 -5.86 3.16
C LEU A 68 -10.87 -5.82 1.87
N PRO A 69 -12.11 -5.32 1.85
CA PRO A 69 -12.87 -5.25 0.60
C PRO A 69 -12.16 -4.43 -0.48
N GLU A 70 -11.63 -3.26 -0.13
CA GLU A 70 -10.93 -2.42 -1.10
C GLU A 70 -9.61 -3.03 -1.53
N LEU A 71 -8.88 -3.66 -0.60
CA LEU A 71 -7.64 -4.35 -0.94
C LEU A 71 -7.88 -5.50 -1.90
N LYS A 72 -8.98 -6.23 -1.74
CA LYS A 72 -9.33 -7.30 -2.66
C LYS A 72 -9.59 -6.77 -4.06
N GLU A 73 -10.24 -5.63 -4.17
CA GLU A 73 -10.47 -5.00 -5.47
C GLU A 73 -9.16 -4.57 -6.13
N LEU A 74 -8.26 -3.97 -5.34
CA LEU A 74 -6.96 -3.56 -5.82
C LEU A 74 -6.16 -4.78 -6.31
N ILE A 75 -6.17 -5.86 -5.53
CA ILE A 75 -5.46 -7.10 -5.87
C ILE A 75 -6.00 -7.67 -7.17
N ALA A 76 -7.32 -7.70 -7.34
CA ALA A 76 -7.94 -8.21 -8.55
C ALA A 76 -7.52 -7.39 -9.77
N ALA A 77 -7.42 -6.07 -9.61
CA ALA A 77 -6.99 -5.19 -10.69
C ALA A 77 -5.50 -5.34 -10.99
N ALA A 78 -4.69 -5.72 -10.01
CA ALA A 78 -3.24 -5.86 -10.17
C ALA A 78 -2.85 -7.21 -10.80
N LYS A 79 -3.72 -8.17 -10.76
CA LYS A 79 -3.43 -9.51 -11.31
C LYS A 79 -3.48 -9.56 -12.83
#